data_f586ec6137d559dc60c09aa66be1951e
#
_entry.id   f586ec6137d559dc60c09aa66be1951e
#
_cell.length_a   1.000
_cell.length_b   1.000
_cell.length_c   1.000
_cell.angle_alpha   90.00
_cell.angle_beta   90.00
_cell.angle_gamma   90.00
#
_symmetry.space_group_name_H-M   'P 1'
#
loop_
_entity.id
_entity.type
_entity.pdbx_description
1 polymer ?
#
loop_
_entity_poly.entity_id
_entity_poly.type
_entity_poly.pdbx_seq_one_letter_code
_entity_poly.pdbx_strand_id
1 'polypeptide(L)'
;MAETAKILNPEKTVLDPNPDGGCSLADGITAEDVVRLRKEFSDYTFVCYINPTAEVKAECDVCVTSSNVYAIIEKIPNDKIYFLPDRLMGENIIEHLKSKGVHKDIQLWDGSCYVHEEYQPESIDQVRRNYEGVEILVHPECSTAVVGKADYVGSTSQMLNHVRESKRDTFFLLTECGLTGVLQSEFPQKTFAGSCTLCKYMKSNSLEHILKVLENPEPDSVITLDPEVQRRALQC
;
A
#
# COMPACT_ATOMS: atom_id res chain seq x y z
N MET A 1 -8.98 -5.41 -0.72
CA MET A 1 -8.68 -5.41 -2.18
C MET A 1 -9.80 -6.05 -3.01
N ALA A 2 -10.38 -7.17 -2.58
CA ALA A 2 -11.52 -7.80 -3.26
C ALA A 2 -12.73 -6.85 -3.38
N GLU A 3 -13.08 -6.14 -2.30
CA GLU A 3 -14.11 -5.10 -2.34
C GLU A 3 -13.81 -3.99 -3.34
N THR A 4 -12.55 -3.53 -3.46
CA THR A 4 -12.17 -2.55 -4.48
C THR A 4 -12.40 -3.10 -5.89
N ALA A 5 -12.09 -4.37 -6.13
CA ALA A 5 -12.39 -5.01 -7.40
C ALA A 5 -13.89 -5.05 -7.67
N LYS A 6 -14.72 -5.28 -6.64
CA LYS A 6 -16.19 -5.25 -6.74
C LYS A 6 -16.75 -3.85 -6.97
N ILE A 7 -16.19 -2.83 -6.30
CA ILE A 7 -16.57 -1.41 -6.52
C ILE A 7 -16.38 -1.04 -8.00
N LEU A 8 -15.23 -1.40 -8.56
CA LEU A 8 -14.85 -1.04 -9.94
C LEU A 8 -15.51 -1.93 -11.01
N ASN A 9 -16.08 -3.08 -10.64
CA ASN A 9 -16.71 -4.04 -11.55
C ASN A 9 -18.01 -4.57 -10.94
N PRO A 10 -19.04 -3.74 -10.81
CA PRO A 10 -20.27 -4.09 -10.09
C PRO A 10 -21.00 -5.30 -10.67
N GLU A 11 -20.96 -5.52 -11.99
CA GLU A 11 -21.60 -6.66 -12.67
C GLU A 11 -20.81 -7.96 -12.60
N LYS A 12 -19.53 -7.92 -12.23
CA LYS A 12 -18.71 -9.14 -12.19
C LYS A 12 -18.88 -9.85 -10.85
N THR A 13 -18.80 -11.18 -10.90
CA THR A 13 -18.58 -11.98 -9.71
C THR A 13 -17.13 -11.79 -9.26
N VAL A 14 -16.95 -11.27 -8.06
CA VAL A 14 -15.64 -11.14 -7.42
C VAL A 14 -15.56 -12.15 -6.31
N LEU A 15 -14.51 -12.98 -6.34
CA LEU A 15 -14.27 -14.03 -5.36
C LEU A 15 -13.08 -13.67 -4.49
N ASP A 16 -13.22 -13.85 -3.18
CA ASP A 16 -12.12 -13.79 -2.23
C ASP A 16 -11.74 -15.22 -1.82
N PRO A 17 -10.51 -15.67 -2.08
CA PRO A 17 -10.10 -17.03 -1.75
C PRO A 17 -9.95 -17.27 -0.24
N ASN A 18 -9.87 -16.21 0.55
CA ASN A 18 -9.76 -16.27 2.00
C ASN A 18 -10.49 -15.10 2.67
N PRO A 19 -11.80 -15.20 2.89
CA PRO A 19 -12.59 -14.14 3.53
C PRO A 19 -12.08 -13.71 4.92
N ASP A 20 -11.40 -14.62 5.64
CA ASP A 20 -10.76 -14.33 6.93
C ASP A 20 -9.38 -13.65 6.80
N GLY A 21 -8.92 -13.47 5.58
CA GLY A 21 -7.68 -12.77 5.26
C GLY A 21 -7.82 -11.27 5.53
N GLY A 22 -7.10 -10.76 6.54
CA GLY A 22 -7.12 -9.35 6.92
C GLY A 22 -6.00 -8.52 6.32
N CYS A 23 -5.91 -7.28 6.83
CA CYS A 23 -4.78 -6.37 6.60
C CYS A 23 -4.66 -5.44 7.80
N SER A 24 -3.48 -5.34 8.42
CA SER A 24 -3.29 -4.49 9.61
C SER A 24 -3.69 -3.03 9.38
N LEU A 25 -3.54 -2.52 8.16
CA LEU A 25 -3.99 -1.18 7.80
C LEU A 25 -5.51 -1.09 7.64
N ALA A 26 -6.13 -2.08 6.97
CA ALA A 26 -7.58 -2.08 6.77
C ALA A 26 -8.33 -2.28 8.08
N ASP A 27 -7.82 -3.15 8.94
CA ASP A 27 -8.44 -3.50 10.23
C ASP A 27 -8.25 -2.40 11.28
N GLY A 28 -7.34 -1.47 11.06
CA GLY A 28 -6.99 -0.39 11.99
C GLY A 28 -7.89 0.85 11.92
N ILE A 29 -8.89 0.89 11.04
CA ILE A 29 -9.80 2.04 10.86
C ILE A 29 -11.18 1.57 10.40
N THR A 30 -12.22 2.21 10.92
CA THR A 30 -13.63 1.96 10.57
C THR A 30 -14.26 3.17 9.88
N ALA A 31 -15.41 2.94 9.22
CA ALA A 31 -16.21 4.04 8.63
C ALA A 31 -16.68 5.03 9.70
N GLU A 32 -17.05 4.55 10.90
CA GLU A 32 -17.45 5.36 12.04
C GLU A 32 -16.33 6.29 12.51
N ASP A 33 -15.08 5.83 12.46
CA ASP A 33 -13.91 6.66 12.75
C ASP A 33 -13.81 7.82 11.77
N VAL A 34 -13.95 7.54 10.46
CA VAL A 34 -13.92 8.58 9.42
C VAL A 34 -15.07 9.58 9.60
N VAL A 35 -16.29 9.09 9.86
CA VAL A 35 -17.44 9.96 10.14
C VAL A 35 -17.21 10.86 11.36
N ARG A 36 -16.55 10.35 12.41
CA ARG A 36 -16.17 11.14 13.60
C ARG A 36 -15.13 12.21 13.23
N LEU A 37 -14.07 11.82 12.51
CA LEU A 37 -13.02 12.73 12.06
C LEU A 37 -13.55 13.83 11.14
N ARG A 38 -14.48 13.52 10.24
CA ARG A 38 -15.11 14.51 9.38
C ARG A 38 -15.88 15.62 10.13
N LYS A 39 -16.36 15.35 11.34
CA LYS A 39 -16.99 16.39 12.19
C LYS A 39 -15.94 17.31 12.79
N GLU A 40 -14.78 16.78 13.15
CA GLU A 40 -13.67 17.53 13.74
C GLU A 40 -12.87 18.29 12.66
N PHE A 41 -12.61 17.64 11.53
CA PHE A 41 -11.82 18.16 10.40
C PHE A 41 -12.72 18.44 9.19
N SER A 42 -13.80 19.21 9.37
CA SER A 42 -14.86 19.37 8.37
C SER A 42 -14.45 20.09 7.09
N ASP A 43 -13.33 20.83 7.10
CA ASP A 43 -12.75 21.54 5.97
C ASP A 43 -11.56 20.82 5.32
N TYR A 44 -11.29 19.56 5.75
CA TYR A 44 -10.24 18.71 5.20
C TYR A 44 -10.77 17.83 4.06
N THR A 45 -9.92 17.58 3.06
CA THR A 45 -10.12 16.52 2.06
C THR A 45 -9.60 15.20 2.64
N PHE A 46 -10.46 14.20 2.73
CA PHE A 46 -10.12 12.88 3.24
C PHE A 46 -9.58 12.00 2.13
N VAL A 47 -8.30 11.64 2.23
CA VAL A 47 -7.60 10.79 1.27
C VAL A 47 -7.34 9.45 1.89
N CYS A 48 -7.91 8.39 1.32
CA CYS A 48 -7.65 7.04 1.80
C CYS A 48 -6.69 6.27 0.88
N TYR A 49 -5.82 5.50 1.50
CA TYR A 49 -5.05 4.50 0.79
C TYR A 49 -5.95 3.32 0.38
N ILE A 50 -5.55 2.54 -0.61
CA ILE A 50 -6.39 1.53 -1.27
C ILE A 50 -6.83 0.36 -0.36
N ASN A 51 -6.18 0.15 0.80
CA ASN A 51 -6.36 -1.03 1.64
C ASN A 51 -7.68 -1.09 2.43
N PRO A 52 -8.25 0.04 2.96
CA PRO A 52 -9.47 0.03 3.76
C PRO A 52 -10.68 -0.60 3.06
N THR A 53 -11.71 -0.87 3.86
CA THR A 53 -12.98 -1.43 3.39
C THR A 53 -13.74 -0.48 2.46
N ALA A 54 -14.78 -1.00 1.80
CA ALA A 54 -15.69 -0.22 0.96
C ALA A 54 -16.40 0.87 1.76
N GLU A 55 -16.79 0.56 3.00
CA GLU A 55 -17.45 1.50 3.91
C GLU A 55 -16.54 2.69 4.26
N VAL A 56 -15.26 2.44 4.56
CA VAL A 56 -14.27 3.50 4.78
C VAL A 56 -14.10 4.36 3.55
N LYS A 57 -13.98 3.75 2.36
CA LYS A 57 -13.88 4.47 1.08
C LYS A 57 -15.11 5.33 0.82
N ALA A 58 -16.31 4.84 1.15
CA ALA A 58 -17.56 5.58 1.00
C ALA A 58 -17.62 6.87 1.82
N GLU A 59 -16.80 6.97 2.87
CA GLU A 59 -16.65 8.16 3.71
C GLU A 59 -15.45 9.05 3.32
N CYS A 60 -14.66 8.68 2.31
CA CYS A 60 -13.50 9.44 1.85
C CYS A 60 -13.78 10.16 0.52
N ASP A 61 -12.95 11.16 0.19
CA ASP A 61 -13.11 11.98 -1.01
C ASP A 61 -12.21 11.48 -2.15
N VAL A 62 -11.05 10.88 -1.83
CA VAL A 62 -10.05 10.44 -2.80
C VAL A 62 -9.40 9.15 -2.34
N CYS A 63 -9.35 8.14 -3.22
CA CYS A 63 -8.61 6.90 -2.99
C CYS A 63 -7.31 6.88 -3.80
N VAL A 64 -6.22 6.50 -3.14
CA VAL A 64 -4.88 6.47 -3.74
C VAL A 64 -4.19 5.13 -3.56
N THR A 65 -3.17 4.90 -4.37
CA THR A 65 -2.25 3.76 -4.28
C THR A 65 -0.81 4.25 -4.10
N SER A 66 0.10 3.38 -3.69
CA SER A 66 1.54 3.71 -3.60
C SER A 66 2.14 4.20 -4.93
N SER A 67 1.52 3.86 -6.07
CA SER A 67 2.02 4.29 -7.38
C SER A 67 1.61 5.72 -7.78
N ASN A 68 0.54 6.28 -7.21
CA ASN A 68 -0.04 7.55 -7.65
C ASN A 68 -0.21 8.59 -6.54
N VAL A 69 0.01 8.23 -5.28
CA VAL A 69 -0.29 9.07 -4.12
C VAL A 69 0.38 10.45 -4.17
N TYR A 70 1.66 10.51 -4.49
CA TYR A 70 2.40 11.77 -4.55
C TYR A 70 1.82 12.71 -5.61
N ALA A 71 1.59 12.19 -6.82
CA ALA A 71 1.06 12.97 -7.94
C ALA A 71 -0.38 13.45 -7.72
N ILE A 72 -1.20 12.66 -7.00
CA ILE A 72 -2.58 13.03 -6.67
C ILE A 72 -2.58 14.10 -5.57
N ILE A 73 -1.85 13.88 -4.47
CA ILE A 73 -1.83 14.81 -3.34
C ILE A 73 -1.29 16.20 -3.74
N GLU A 74 -0.28 16.24 -4.59
CA GLU A 74 0.22 17.50 -5.15
C GLU A 74 -0.89 18.32 -5.85
N LYS A 75 -1.85 17.62 -6.51
CA LYS A 75 -2.89 18.24 -7.35
C LYS A 75 -4.22 18.48 -6.62
N ILE A 76 -4.44 17.94 -5.43
CA ILE A 76 -5.66 18.23 -4.65
C ILE A 76 -5.71 19.74 -4.40
N PRO A 77 -6.81 20.43 -4.79
CA PRO A 77 -6.90 21.89 -4.64
C PRO A 77 -6.91 22.36 -3.20
N ASN A 78 -7.47 21.55 -2.28
CA ASN A 78 -7.51 21.86 -0.85
C ASN A 78 -6.11 21.67 -0.23
N ASP A 79 -5.65 22.66 0.52
CA ASP A 79 -4.39 22.57 1.26
C ASP A 79 -4.52 21.79 2.57
N LYS A 80 -5.74 21.49 3.01
CA LYS A 80 -6.02 20.69 4.20
C LYS A 80 -6.40 19.28 3.82
N ILE A 81 -5.58 18.30 4.22
CA ILE A 81 -5.74 16.90 3.88
C ILE A 81 -5.71 16.05 5.15
N TYR A 82 -6.65 15.13 5.28
CA TYR A 82 -6.58 14.05 6.26
C TYR A 82 -6.24 12.76 5.53
N PHE A 83 -5.04 12.22 5.77
CA PHE A 83 -4.55 11.01 5.13
C PHE A 83 -4.71 9.79 6.07
N LEU A 84 -5.27 8.71 5.54
CA LEU A 84 -5.53 7.48 6.27
C LEU A 84 -5.32 6.24 5.37
N PRO A 85 -5.07 5.05 5.93
CA PRO A 85 -4.80 4.74 7.31
C PRO A 85 -3.29 4.66 7.63
N ASP A 86 -2.39 4.86 6.68
CA ASP A 86 -0.94 4.63 6.83
C ASP A 86 -0.20 5.91 7.22
N ARG A 87 0.18 6.00 8.50
CA ARG A 87 0.95 7.13 9.05
C ARG A 87 2.33 7.25 8.39
N LEU A 88 3.05 6.15 8.21
CA LEU A 88 4.41 6.18 7.67
C LEU A 88 4.43 6.67 6.22
N MET A 89 3.49 6.20 5.39
CA MET A 89 3.31 6.76 4.05
C MET A 89 2.94 8.23 4.11
N GLY A 90 2.08 8.63 5.03
CA GLY A 90 1.69 10.02 5.23
C GLY A 90 2.88 10.92 5.60
N GLU A 91 3.77 10.47 6.48
CA GLU A 91 5.02 11.16 6.81
C GLU A 91 5.92 11.33 5.57
N ASN A 92 6.05 10.29 4.74
CA ASN A 92 6.81 10.37 3.49
C ASN A 92 6.16 11.33 2.47
N ILE A 93 4.84 11.41 2.42
CA ILE A 93 4.11 12.41 1.61
C ILE A 93 4.46 13.82 2.07
N ILE A 94 4.45 14.09 3.38
CA ILE A 94 4.81 15.39 3.94
C ILE A 94 6.24 15.77 3.56
N GLU A 95 7.20 14.87 3.71
CA GLU A 95 8.60 15.13 3.34
C GLU A 95 8.76 15.36 1.82
N HIS A 96 8.04 14.59 0.99
CA HIS A 96 8.03 14.78 -0.46
C HIS A 96 7.51 16.17 -0.83
N LEU A 97 6.37 16.61 -0.27
CA LEU A 97 5.82 17.95 -0.53
C LEU A 97 6.77 19.05 -0.08
N LYS A 98 7.39 18.93 1.09
CA LYS A 98 8.41 19.87 1.56
C LYS A 98 9.58 19.99 0.58
N SER A 99 10.04 18.85 0.04
CA SER A 99 11.14 18.85 -0.95
C SER A 99 10.79 19.58 -2.25
N LYS A 100 9.51 19.64 -2.58
CA LYS A 100 8.94 20.34 -3.74
C LYS A 100 8.58 21.80 -3.46
N GLY A 101 8.70 22.26 -2.20
CA GLY A 101 8.23 23.58 -1.79
C GLY A 101 6.71 23.73 -1.77
N VAL A 102 5.98 22.63 -1.72
CA VAL A 102 4.51 22.60 -1.63
C VAL A 102 4.12 22.53 -0.14
N HIS A 103 3.28 23.47 0.28
CA HIS A 103 2.80 23.54 1.67
C HIS A 103 1.34 23.08 1.76
N LYS A 104 1.12 21.99 2.48
CA LYS A 104 -0.22 21.49 2.82
C LYS A 104 -0.27 21.14 4.31
N ASP A 105 -1.41 21.37 4.92
CA ASP A 105 -1.71 20.93 6.29
C ASP A 105 -2.25 19.49 6.23
N ILE A 106 -1.39 18.52 6.55
CA ILE A 106 -1.74 17.11 6.47
C ILE A 106 -1.82 16.52 7.86
N GLN A 107 -3.02 16.07 8.21
CA GLN A 107 -3.28 15.27 9.39
C GLN A 107 -3.21 13.79 9.04
N LEU A 108 -2.74 12.97 9.95
CA LEU A 108 -2.50 11.55 9.73
C LEU A 108 -3.29 10.70 10.73
N TRP A 109 -3.87 9.61 10.25
CA TRP A 109 -4.34 8.53 11.11
C TRP A 109 -3.14 7.74 11.66
N ASP A 110 -3.22 7.33 12.93
CA ASP A 110 -2.14 6.58 13.60
C ASP A 110 -2.25 5.07 13.33
N GLY A 111 -2.06 4.67 12.07
CA GLY A 111 -1.99 3.29 11.63
C GLY A 111 -0.73 3.03 10.82
N SER A 112 -0.28 1.79 10.75
CA SER A 112 0.91 1.40 9.98
C SER A 112 0.80 -0.02 9.43
N CYS A 113 1.54 -0.29 8.35
CA CYS A 113 1.77 -1.64 7.87
C CYS A 113 2.89 -2.27 8.68
N TYR A 114 2.57 -3.29 9.50
CA TYR A 114 3.56 -3.93 10.37
C TYR A 114 4.77 -4.50 9.60
N VAL A 115 4.57 -4.94 8.34
CA VAL A 115 5.66 -5.43 7.48
C VAL A 115 6.68 -4.34 7.18
N HIS A 116 6.20 -3.15 6.81
CA HIS A 116 7.07 -2.03 6.45
C HIS A 116 7.64 -1.30 7.67
N GLU A 117 6.96 -1.37 8.81
CA GLU A 117 7.43 -0.82 10.09
C GLU A 117 8.62 -1.60 10.68
N GLU A 118 8.74 -2.90 10.37
CA GLU A 118 9.86 -3.73 10.84
C GLU A 118 11.21 -3.35 10.23
N TYR A 119 11.23 -2.68 9.07
CA TYR A 119 12.50 -2.32 8.42
C TYR A 119 13.22 -1.20 9.17
N GLN A 120 14.53 -1.43 9.40
CA GLN A 120 15.40 -0.50 10.12
C GLN A 120 16.47 0.08 9.17
N PRO A 121 16.84 1.37 9.30
CA PRO A 121 17.86 1.99 8.45
C PRO A 121 19.24 1.33 8.58
N GLU A 122 19.54 0.69 9.72
CA GLU A 122 20.78 -0.04 9.97
C GLU A 122 20.95 -1.26 9.06
N SER A 123 19.85 -1.89 8.66
CA SER A 123 19.89 -3.04 7.72
C SER A 123 20.39 -2.60 6.34
N ILE A 124 20.05 -1.40 5.91
CA ILE A 124 20.58 -0.81 4.66
C ILE A 124 22.08 -0.59 4.76
N ASP A 125 22.56 -0.02 5.88
CA ASP A 125 23.98 0.21 6.08
C ASP A 125 24.78 -1.11 6.11
N GLN A 126 24.21 -2.16 6.70
CA GLN A 126 24.81 -3.49 6.72
C GLN A 126 24.88 -4.10 5.30
N VAL A 127 23.79 -4.01 4.53
CA VAL A 127 23.76 -4.53 3.18
C VAL A 127 24.74 -3.78 2.27
N ARG A 128 24.81 -2.44 2.38
CA ARG A 128 25.79 -1.65 1.62
C ARG A 128 27.24 -2.00 1.92
N ARG A 129 27.57 -2.42 3.19
CA ARG A 129 28.92 -2.89 3.53
C ARG A 129 29.25 -4.26 2.93
N ASN A 130 28.25 -5.12 2.78
CA ASN A 130 28.43 -6.51 2.35
C ASN A 130 28.34 -6.72 0.84
N TYR A 131 27.66 -5.79 0.14
CA TYR A 131 27.40 -5.89 -1.30
C TYR A 131 27.78 -4.60 -2.01
N GLU A 132 28.93 -4.62 -2.67
CA GLU A 132 29.41 -3.48 -3.44
C GLU A 132 28.43 -3.15 -4.59
N GLY A 133 28.07 -1.88 -4.72
CA GLY A 133 27.19 -1.41 -5.79
C GLY A 133 25.73 -1.83 -5.67
N VAL A 134 25.29 -2.34 -4.51
CA VAL A 134 23.88 -2.69 -4.27
C VAL A 134 22.99 -1.47 -4.41
N GLU A 135 21.87 -1.64 -5.09
CA GLU A 135 20.81 -0.63 -5.23
C GLU A 135 19.68 -0.91 -4.24
N ILE A 136 19.31 0.08 -3.44
CA ILE A 136 18.34 -0.04 -2.36
C ILE A 136 16.98 0.49 -2.84
N LEU A 137 15.99 -0.39 -2.91
CA LEU A 137 14.63 -0.08 -3.32
C LEU A 137 13.70 -0.15 -2.11
N VAL A 138 12.95 0.92 -1.84
CA VAL A 138 12.12 1.05 -0.64
C VAL A 138 10.67 1.35 -1.00
N HIS A 139 9.75 0.65 -0.35
CA HIS A 139 8.32 0.97 -0.46
C HIS A 139 7.99 2.23 0.38
N PRO A 140 7.11 3.13 -0.11
CA PRO A 140 6.78 4.37 0.60
C PRO A 140 6.02 4.18 1.93
N GLU A 141 5.61 2.96 2.27
CA GLU A 141 5.07 2.60 3.59
C GLU A 141 6.17 2.38 4.66
N CYS A 142 7.46 2.38 4.29
CA CYS A 142 8.56 2.34 5.26
C CYS A 142 8.72 3.69 5.95
N SER A 143 9.39 3.69 7.10
CA SER A 143 9.67 4.92 7.84
C SER A 143 10.49 5.93 7.02
N THR A 144 10.36 7.23 7.32
CA THR A 144 11.14 8.30 6.65
C THR A 144 12.64 8.09 6.79
N ALA A 145 13.11 7.49 7.89
CA ALA A 145 14.51 7.15 8.10
C ALA A 145 15.01 6.08 7.12
N VAL A 146 14.18 5.10 6.79
CA VAL A 146 14.47 4.04 5.81
C VAL A 146 14.39 4.61 4.39
N VAL A 147 13.32 5.35 4.09
CA VAL A 147 13.12 6.01 2.79
C VAL A 147 14.26 6.98 2.47
N GLY A 148 14.75 7.73 3.46
CA GLY A 148 15.87 8.67 3.30
C GLY A 148 17.21 8.03 2.93
N LYS A 149 17.36 6.70 3.06
CA LYS A 149 18.55 5.95 2.64
C LYS A 149 18.38 5.18 1.33
N ALA A 150 17.20 5.26 0.70
CA ALA A 150 16.91 4.55 -0.54
C ALA A 150 17.62 5.18 -1.75
N ASP A 151 17.98 4.34 -2.72
CA ASP A 151 18.37 4.80 -4.06
C ASP A 151 17.12 4.98 -4.94
N TYR A 152 16.07 4.21 -4.67
CA TYR A 152 14.79 4.30 -5.36
C TYR A 152 13.63 4.07 -4.40
N VAL A 153 12.60 4.90 -4.49
CA VAL A 153 11.35 4.76 -3.73
C VAL A 153 10.19 4.58 -4.70
N GLY A 154 9.40 3.54 -4.50
CA GLY A 154 8.28 3.28 -5.38
C GLY A 154 7.37 2.14 -4.93
N SER A 155 6.23 2.01 -5.62
CA SER A 155 5.32 0.88 -5.47
C SER A 155 5.96 -0.42 -5.96
N THR A 156 5.36 -1.56 -5.63
CA THR A 156 5.82 -2.89 -6.08
C THR A 156 5.98 -2.97 -7.60
N SER A 157 5.02 -2.44 -8.38
CA SER A 157 5.11 -2.41 -9.84
C SER A 157 6.21 -1.48 -10.34
N GLN A 158 6.42 -0.34 -9.69
CA GLN A 158 7.50 0.58 -10.02
C GLN A 158 8.87 -0.02 -9.70
N MET A 159 9.02 -0.72 -8.56
CA MET A 159 10.24 -1.45 -8.23
C MET A 159 10.55 -2.55 -9.25
N LEU A 160 9.54 -3.34 -9.65
CA LEU A 160 9.71 -4.39 -10.67
C LEU A 160 10.19 -3.80 -11.99
N ASN A 161 9.59 -2.72 -12.46
CA ASN A 161 10.01 -2.03 -13.68
C ASN A 161 11.41 -1.43 -13.54
N HIS A 162 11.72 -0.84 -12.40
CA HIS A 162 13.04 -0.30 -12.11
C HIS A 162 14.13 -1.39 -12.17
N VAL A 163 13.91 -2.56 -11.54
CA VAL A 163 14.83 -3.70 -11.61
C VAL A 163 15.01 -4.19 -13.05
N ARG A 164 13.93 -4.20 -13.84
CA ARG A 164 13.96 -4.60 -15.26
C ARG A 164 14.84 -3.68 -16.11
N GLU A 165 14.75 -2.37 -15.87
CA GLU A 165 15.44 -1.33 -16.63
C GLU A 165 16.85 -1.01 -16.12
N SER A 166 17.12 -1.29 -14.82
CA SER A 166 18.38 -0.99 -14.17
C SER A 166 19.53 -1.87 -14.73
N LYS A 167 20.68 -1.23 -14.92
CA LYS A 167 21.94 -1.91 -15.27
C LYS A 167 22.67 -2.50 -14.06
N ARG A 168 22.13 -2.33 -12.86
CA ARG A 168 22.68 -2.94 -11.65
C ARG A 168 22.34 -4.43 -11.59
N ASP A 169 23.22 -5.18 -10.96
CA ASP A 169 23.08 -6.63 -10.81
C ASP A 169 22.67 -7.04 -9.39
N THR A 170 22.80 -6.13 -8.42
CA THR A 170 22.51 -6.42 -7.02
C THR A 170 21.52 -5.41 -6.45
N PHE A 171 20.46 -5.92 -5.83
CA PHE A 171 19.36 -5.14 -5.26
C PHE A 171 19.03 -5.57 -3.84
N PHE A 172 18.60 -4.63 -3.02
CA PHE A 172 17.96 -4.90 -1.74
C PHE A 172 16.59 -4.22 -1.71
N LEU A 173 15.55 -5.03 -1.56
CA LEU A 173 14.17 -4.55 -1.54
C LEU A 173 13.64 -4.52 -0.11
N LEU A 174 13.15 -3.36 0.32
CA LEU A 174 12.48 -3.18 1.60
C LEU A 174 10.97 -3.07 1.34
N THR A 175 10.35 -4.25 1.19
CA THR A 175 8.92 -4.49 1.03
C THR A 175 8.62 -5.97 1.33
N GLU A 176 7.37 -6.41 1.15
CA GLU A 176 6.98 -7.80 1.36
C GLU A 176 7.71 -8.78 0.43
N CYS A 177 8.11 -9.92 0.96
CA CYS A 177 8.96 -10.93 0.33
C CYS A 177 8.45 -11.47 -1.02
N GLY A 178 7.15 -11.45 -1.27
CA GLY A 178 6.58 -11.97 -2.50
C GLY A 178 7.15 -11.31 -3.74
N LEU A 179 7.42 -9.98 -3.67
CA LEU A 179 8.06 -9.28 -4.79
C LEU A 179 9.47 -9.79 -5.07
N THR A 180 10.28 -10.00 -4.03
CA THR A 180 11.64 -10.55 -4.19
C THR A 180 11.61 -11.93 -4.85
N GLY A 181 10.68 -12.80 -4.46
CA GLY A 181 10.51 -14.13 -5.07
C GLY A 181 10.15 -14.06 -6.55
N VAL A 182 9.25 -13.15 -6.93
CA VAL A 182 8.91 -12.90 -8.35
C VAL A 182 10.13 -12.43 -9.13
N LEU A 183 10.86 -11.45 -8.59
CA LEU A 183 12.05 -10.89 -9.24
C LEU A 183 13.18 -11.90 -9.39
N GLN A 184 13.41 -12.77 -8.39
CA GLN A 184 14.40 -13.86 -8.51
C GLN A 184 14.05 -14.84 -9.62
N SER A 185 12.75 -15.11 -9.81
CA SER A 185 12.29 -16.00 -10.88
C SER A 185 12.38 -15.34 -12.26
N GLU A 186 12.05 -14.04 -12.37
CA GLU A 186 12.07 -13.29 -13.63
C GLU A 186 13.50 -12.91 -14.06
N PHE A 187 14.39 -12.62 -13.09
CA PHE A 187 15.77 -12.17 -13.33
C PHE A 187 16.78 -13.05 -12.58
N PRO A 188 16.94 -14.34 -12.96
CA PRO A 188 17.82 -15.27 -12.26
C PRO A 188 19.31 -14.87 -12.29
N GLN A 189 19.69 -13.98 -13.20
CA GLN A 189 21.05 -13.43 -13.31
C GLN A 189 21.34 -12.30 -12.31
N LYS A 190 20.29 -11.73 -11.68
CA LYS A 190 20.44 -10.65 -10.71
C LYS A 190 20.45 -11.19 -9.28
N THR A 191 21.13 -10.50 -8.40
CA THR A 191 21.24 -10.85 -6.97
C THR A 191 20.29 -9.99 -6.15
N PHE A 192 19.49 -10.61 -5.29
CA PHE A 192 18.62 -9.94 -4.34
C PHE A 192 19.15 -10.18 -2.93
N ALA A 193 19.80 -9.17 -2.37
CA ALA A 193 20.51 -9.21 -1.11
C ALA A 193 19.58 -9.00 0.08
N GLY A 194 20.04 -9.38 1.27
CA GLY A 194 19.38 -9.10 2.54
C GLY A 194 18.27 -10.08 2.89
N SER A 195 17.52 -9.74 3.92
CA SER A 195 16.33 -10.45 4.40
C SER A 195 15.08 -9.66 4.01
N CYS A 196 13.96 -10.34 3.98
CA CYS A 196 12.66 -9.72 3.72
C CYS A 196 11.65 -10.16 4.78
N THR A 197 10.57 -9.39 4.94
CA THR A 197 9.49 -9.65 5.88
C THR A 197 8.29 -10.24 5.16
N LEU A 198 7.72 -11.31 5.72
CA LEU A 198 6.53 -11.96 5.18
C LEU A 198 5.25 -11.33 5.77
N CYS A 199 4.30 -11.02 4.93
CA CYS A 199 2.98 -10.62 5.37
C CYS A 199 2.10 -11.86 5.67
N LYS A 200 1.77 -12.07 6.96
CA LYS A 200 0.93 -13.20 7.38
C LYS A 200 -0.45 -13.21 6.68
N TYR A 201 -1.02 -12.04 6.44
CA TYR A 201 -2.30 -11.89 5.76
C TYR A 201 -2.21 -12.29 4.28
N MET A 202 -1.20 -11.80 3.56
CA MET A 202 -0.99 -12.19 2.16
C MET A 202 -0.67 -13.67 2.04
N LYS A 203 0.10 -14.25 2.98
CA LYS A 203 0.49 -15.67 2.97
C LYS A 203 -0.61 -16.61 3.45
N SER A 204 -1.72 -16.10 3.97
CA SER A 204 -2.91 -16.91 4.25
C SER A 204 -3.66 -17.31 2.97
N ASN A 205 -3.42 -16.63 1.85
CA ASN A 205 -3.91 -17.04 0.53
C ASN A 205 -3.01 -18.12 -0.06
N SER A 206 -3.57 -19.27 -0.44
CA SER A 206 -2.84 -20.36 -1.10
C SER A 206 -3.41 -20.67 -2.48
N LEU A 207 -2.63 -21.35 -3.31
CA LEU A 207 -3.10 -21.81 -4.64
C LEU A 207 -4.27 -22.79 -4.50
N GLU A 208 -4.27 -23.60 -3.45
CA GLU A 208 -5.34 -24.56 -3.14
C GLU A 208 -6.65 -23.81 -2.82
N HIS A 209 -6.59 -22.73 -2.01
CA HIS A 209 -7.76 -21.89 -1.73
C HIS A 209 -8.29 -21.22 -2.98
N ILE A 210 -7.41 -20.67 -3.83
CA ILE A 210 -7.78 -20.06 -5.11
C ILE A 210 -8.48 -21.08 -6.00
N LEU A 211 -7.91 -22.29 -6.16
CA LEU A 211 -8.49 -23.35 -6.96
C LEU A 211 -9.87 -23.77 -6.42
N LYS A 212 -9.97 -24.02 -5.10
CA LYS A 212 -11.23 -24.39 -4.44
C LYS A 212 -12.34 -23.38 -4.72
N VAL A 213 -12.04 -22.09 -4.55
CA VAL A 213 -13.03 -21.01 -4.75
C VAL A 213 -13.43 -20.87 -6.23
N LEU A 214 -12.51 -21.10 -7.17
CA LEU A 214 -12.81 -21.06 -8.59
C LEU A 214 -13.66 -22.26 -9.04
N GLU A 215 -13.42 -23.45 -8.51
CA GLU A 215 -14.17 -24.67 -8.85
C GLU A 215 -15.54 -24.75 -8.14
N ASN A 216 -15.59 -24.25 -6.91
CA ASN A 216 -16.79 -24.34 -6.07
C ASN A 216 -16.89 -23.12 -5.14
N PRO A 217 -17.36 -21.97 -5.65
CA PRO A 217 -17.46 -20.75 -4.85
C PRO A 217 -18.53 -20.92 -3.75
N GLU A 218 -18.10 -20.77 -2.50
CA GLU A 218 -18.99 -20.73 -1.34
C GLU A 218 -19.59 -19.30 -1.19
N PRO A 219 -20.79 -19.15 -0.60
CA PRO A 219 -21.41 -17.83 -0.43
C PRO A 219 -20.49 -16.78 0.22
N ASP A 220 -19.70 -17.17 1.22
CA ASP A 220 -18.80 -16.29 1.97
C ASP A 220 -17.59 -15.86 1.15
N SER A 221 -17.25 -16.57 0.08
CA SER A 221 -16.19 -16.19 -0.84
C SER A 221 -16.63 -15.17 -1.91
N VAL A 222 -17.95 -14.97 -2.06
CA VAL A 222 -18.50 -14.02 -3.05
C VAL A 222 -18.62 -12.64 -2.43
N ILE A 223 -17.87 -11.69 -2.95
CA ILE A 223 -17.94 -10.29 -2.47
C ILE A 223 -19.27 -9.67 -2.90
N THR A 224 -20.04 -9.27 -1.88
CA THR A 224 -21.25 -8.47 -2.03
C THR A 224 -21.09 -7.17 -1.24
N LEU A 225 -21.57 -6.07 -1.80
CA LEU A 225 -21.53 -4.76 -1.15
C LEU A 225 -22.93 -4.17 -1.10
N ASP A 226 -23.23 -3.41 -0.05
CA ASP A 226 -24.41 -2.58 -0.03
C ASP A 226 -24.38 -1.62 -1.23
N PRO A 227 -25.49 -1.51 -2.02
CA PRO A 227 -25.49 -0.69 -3.23
C PRO A 227 -25.17 0.80 -2.99
N GLU A 228 -25.57 1.35 -1.85
CA GLU A 228 -25.28 2.75 -1.52
C GLU A 228 -23.81 2.94 -1.12
N VAL A 229 -23.25 2.01 -0.34
CA VAL A 229 -21.81 1.98 -0.01
C VAL A 229 -20.99 1.89 -1.29
N GLN A 230 -21.35 0.96 -2.19
CA GLN A 230 -20.65 0.79 -3.46
C GLN A 230 -20.71 2.07 -4.32
N ARG A 231 -21.88 2.69 -4.43
CA ARG A 231 -22.08 3.94 -5.20
C ARG A 231 -21.22 5.08 -4.63
N ARG A 232 -21.16 5.23 -3.30
CA ARG A 232 -20.38 6.28 -2.64
C ARG A 232 -18.87 5.99 -2.74
N ALA A 233 -18.45 4.75 -2.50
CA ALA A 233 -17.05 4.35 -2.60
C ALA A 233 -16.49 4.46 -4.04
N LEU A 234 -17.33 4.39 -5.07
CA LEU A 234 -16.93 4.60 -6.47
C LEU A 234 -16.62 6.08 -6.78
N GLN A 235 -17.06 7.00 -5.94
CA GLN A 235 -16.82 8.44 -6.11
C GLN A 235 -15.52 8.91 -5.45
N CYS A 236 -14.92 8.05 -4.64
CA CYS A 236 -13.70 8.27 -3.88
C CYS A 236 -12.41 8.26 -4.74
#